data_7a0eb02b8516ad1f09777c52558bf282
#
_entry.id   7a0eb02b8516ad1f09777c52558bf282
#
_cell.length_a   1.000
_cell.length_b   1.000
_cell.length_c   1.000
_cell.angle_alpha   90.00
_cell.angle_beta   90.00
_cell.angle_gamma   90.00
#
_symmetry.space_group_name_H-M   'P 1'
#
loop_
_entity.id
_entity.type
_entity.pdbx_description
1 polymer ?
#
loop_
_entity_poly.entity_id
_entity_poly.type
_entity_poly.pdbx_seq_one_letter_code
_entity_poly.pdbx_strand_id
1 'polypeptide(L)'
;MALVPILLSLLGAGAPAALAAPPALPPASRAPGVMRLAPDADARWVSFDLTPGNQIRFEMTVDGRALTAILDTGVSYSVLAKRYAEAAKLPIAAGGSAAAIGGAVDIGWVATREVALGGLVRTGGGLSVADLPAIATGSARPVDLLVGRDMTGNYALDIDYAARRFRLLPSGRLPFRGESAPLAISREKRVYIGEVTLGAARLRPMVVDTGDGSAITVTSEGWRAARLTGVRTTTAISFGLAGSVVSTIGIVPALAVGQLVARNVEVRVEPVGGFSEAIGAAGRIGSGFLQNYRVLLDPAAGRMVLAPEAGADEPPLRSTSGLLVGVEPDRLRVLHVMRGGPAAAAAGWRAGDLICTIDGAPITRDYAITPLATWSAGEPGRTVTLGMCDGSIRKLTLAAFY
;
A
#
# COMPACT_ATOMS: atom_id res chain seq x y z
N MET A 1 58.83 44.89 9.42
CA MET A 1 58.68 43.47 9.05
C MET A 1 57.94 42.76 10.18
N ALA A 2 56.65 42.54 10.03
CA ALA A 2 55.79 41.85 10.99
C ALA A 2 55.22 40.64 10.29
N LEU A 3 55.51 39.44 10.78
CA LEU A 3 54.99 38.16 10.34
C LEU A 3 53.61 37.93 10.92
N VAL A 4 52.64 37.67 10.05
CA VAL A 4 51.28 37.26 10.41
C VAL A 4 51.21 35.72 10.35
N PRO A 5 50.76 35.00 11.40
CA PRO A 5 50.57 33.56 11.32
C PRO A 5 49.18 33.23 10.66
N ILE A 6 49.26 32.37 9.66
CA ILE A 6 48.06 31.79 8.99
C ILE A 6 47.49 30.70 9.89
N LEU A 7 46.26 30.88 10.36
CA LEU A 7 45.48 29.84 11.04
C LEU A 7 44.90 28.88 9.99
N LEU A 8 45.35 27.64 10.02
CA LEU A 8 44.80 26.53 9.23
C LEU A 8 43.56 26.01 9.96
N SER A 9 42.37 26.28 9.41
CA SER A 9 41.11 25.70 9.91
C SER A 9 41.00 24.24 9.43
N LEU A 10 41.11 23.28 10.33
CA LEU A 10 40.79 21.88 10.10
C LEU A 10 39.24 21.76 9.94
N LEU A 11 38.79 21.57 8.71
CA LEU A 11 37.43 21.09 8.43
C LEU A 11 37.37 19.64 8.89
N GLY A 12 36.68 19.40 9.98
CA GLY A 12 36.32 18.06 10.44
C GLY A 12 35.40 17.39 9.43
N ALA A 13 35.88 16.35 8.76
CA ALA A 13 35.06 15.46 7.97
C ALA A 13 34.08 14.73 8.92
N GLY A 14 32.83 15.12 8.90
CA GLY A 14 31.76 14.39 9.56
C GLY A 14 31.68 12.97 8.97
N ALA A 15 31.87 11.97 9.82
CA ALA A 15 31.68 10.58 9.44
C ALA A 15 30.21 10.38 8.91
N PRO A 16 30.03 9.62 7.83
CA PRO A 16 28.67 9.30 7.36
C PRO A 16 27.94 8.55 8.47
N ALA A 17 26.72 9.00 8.79
CA ALA A 17 25.84 8.30 9.72
C ALA A 17 25.66 6.85 9.21
N ALA A 18 26.12 5.88 10.00
CA ALA A 18 25.95 4.48 9.70
C ALA A 18 24.44 4.21 9.58
N LEU A 19 24.00 3.76 8.40
CA LEU A 19 22.65 3.24 8.20
C LEU A 19 22.41 2.15 9.25
N ALA A 20 21.40 2.35 10.09
CA ALA A 20 21.02 1.39 11.11
C ALA A 20 20.77 0.04 10.44
N ALA A 21 21.38 -1.01 10.99
CA ALA A 21 21.17 -2.38 10.52
C ALA A 21 19.65 -2.70 10.51
N PRO A 22 19.16 -3.45 9.52
CA PRO A 22 17.75 -3.84 9.48
C PRO A 22 17.38 -4.54 10.79
N PRO A 23 16.19 -4.25 11.36
CA PRO A 23 15.80 -4.78 12.65
C PRO A 23 15.80 -6.31 12.63
N ALA A 24 16.32 -6.89 13.73
CA ALA A 24 16.38 -8.33 13.91
C ALA A 24 14.96 -8.93 13.83
N LEU A 25 14.82 -10.03 13.10
CA LEU A 25 13.60 -10.85 13.11
C LEU A 25 13.25 -11.23 14.56
N PRO A 26 11.96 -11.32 14.93
CA PRO A 26 11.57 -11.73 16.27
C PRO A 26 12.23 -13.08 16.63
N PRO A 27 12.63 -13.27 17.88
CA PRO A 27 13.40 -14.43 18.30
C PRO A 27 12.71 -15.74 17.92
N ALA A 28 13.50 -16.67 17.32
CA ALA A 28 13.05 -17.96 16.82
C ALA A 28 12.44 -18.90 17.89
N SER A 29 12.38 -18.49 19.15
CA SER A 29 11.89 -19.27 20.29
C SER A 29 10.37 -19.38 20.39
N ARG A 30 9.61 -18.72 19.49
CA ARG A 30 8.14 -18.80 19.50
C ARG A 30 7.73 -19.86 18.50
N ALA A 31 7.37 -21.04 18.98
CA ALA A 31 6.98 -22.19 18.15
C ALA A 31 5.92 -21.74 17.12
N PRO A 32 6.16 -22.02 15.82
CA PRO A 32 5.15 -21.74 14.80
C PRO A 32 3.92 -22.61 15.09
N GLY A 33 2.72 -22.03 14.92
CA GLY A 33 1.49 -22.80 15.00
C GLY A 33 1.42 -23.87 13.90
N VAL A 34 0.56 -24.85 14.10
CA VAL A 34 0.28 -25.91 13.11
C VAL A 34 -0.85 -25.46 12.20
N MET A 35 -0.60 -25.41 10.89
CA MET A 35 -1.61 -25.03 9.89
C MET A 35 -2.26 -26.26 9.27
N ARG A 36 -3.57 -26.17 9.08
CA ARG A 36 -4.36 -27.19 8.38
C ARG A 36 -5.32 -26.50 7.41
N LEU A 37 -5.21 -26.84 6.14
CA LEU A 37 -6.18 -26.45 5.12
C LEU A 37 -7.27 -27.51 5.04
N ALA A 38 -8.53 -27.07 5.00
CA ALA A 38 -9.69 -27.95 4.89
C ALA A 38 -9.68 -28.70 3.54
N PRO A 39 -10.13 -29.97 3.49
CA PRO A 39 -10.18 -30.73 2.24
C PRO A 39 -11.08 -30.09 1.17
N ASP A 40 -12.11 -29.36 1.60
CA ASP A 40 -13.07 -28.62 0.76
C ASP A 40 -12.69 -27.14 0.57
N ALA A 41 -11.43 -26.78 0.75
CA ALA A 41 -10.95 -25.39 0.63
C ALA A 41 -11.30 -24.74 -0.72
N ASP A 42 -11.39 -25.53 -1.79
CA ASP A 42 -11.80 -25.07 -3.12
C ASP A 42 -13.21 -24.42 -3.12
N ALA A 43 -14.07 -24.79 -2.19
CA ALA A 43 -15.42 -24.21 -2.03
C ALA A 43 -15.49 -23.09 -0.99
N ARG A 44 -14.41 -22.87 -0.20
CA ARG A 44 -14.41 -21.94 0.94
C ARG A 44 -13.94 -20.54 0.54
N TRP A 45 -14.78 -19.83 -0.15
CA TRP A 45 -14.55 -18.43 -0.47
C TRP A 45 -14.75 -17.51 0.74
N VAL A 46 -13.88 -16.53 0.87
CA VAL A 46 -13.96 -15.43 1.83
C VAL A 46 -14.36 -14.18 1.05
N SER A 47 -15.52 -13.60 1.38
CA SER A 47 -15.97 -12.33 0.80
C SER A 47 -15.18 -11.17 1.39
N PHE A 48 -14.95 -10.11 0.60
CA PHE A 48 -14.26 -8.91 1.03
C PHE A 48 -14.83 -7.63 0.44
N ASP A 49 -14.52 -6.52 1.07
CA ASP A 49 -14.66 -5.17 0.52
C ASP A 49 -13.27 -4.58 0.23
N LEU A 50 -13.18 -3.65 -0.73
CA LEU A 50 -12.00 -2.80 -0.83
C LEU A 50 -12.16 -1.58 0.07
N THR A 51 -11.09 -1.25 0.80
CA THR A 51 -11.00 0.05 1.47
C THR A 51 -10.86 1.18 0.44
N PRO A 52 -11.10 2.45 0.80
CA PRO A 52 -10.75 3.59 -0.06
C PRO A 52 -9.26 3.62 -0.48
N GLY A 53 -8.40 2.92 0.26
CA GLY A 53 -6.99 2.71 -0.06
C GLY A 53 -6.71 1.45 -0.91
N ASN A 54 -7.69 0.87 -1.58
CA ASN A 54 -7.61 -0.33 -2.43
C ASN A 54 -7.19 -1.62 -1.71
N GLN A 55 -7.24 -1.70 -0.38
CA GLN A 55 -6.84 -2.89 0.35
C GLN A 55 -8.02 -3.84 0.56
N ILE A 56 -7.75 -5.13 0.55
CA ILE A 56 -8.74 -6.22 0.74
C ILE A 56 -9.10 -6.30 2.22
N ARG A 57 -10.32 -5.88 2.59
CA ARG A 57 -10.85 -5.94 3.95
C ARG A 57 -11.89 -7.03 4.08
N PHE A 58 -11.74 -7.89 5.09
CA PHE A 58 -12.62 -9.05 5.33
C PHE A 58 -12.71 -9.40 6.81
N GLU A 59 -13.57 -10.37 7.14
CA GLU A 59 -13.74 -10.87 8.52
C GLU A 59 -13.09 -12.25 8.66
N MET A 60 -12.44 -12.46 9.81
CA MET A 60 -11.86 -13.75 10.21
C MET A 60 -11.95 -13.94 11.72
N THR A 61 -11.53 -15.09 12.25
CA THR A 61 -11.58 -15.35 13.68
C THR A 61 -10.19 -15.56 14.29
N VAL A 62 -10.01 -14.99 15.48
CA VAL A 62 -8.86 -15.24 16.37
C VAL A 62 -9.39 -15.62 17.73
N ASP A 63 -9.03 -16.80 18.21
CA ASP A 63 -9.48 -17.36 19.50
C ASP A 63 -11.00 -17.34 19.70
N GLY A 64 -11.74 -17.60 18.60
CA GLY A 64 -13.20 -17.62 18.56
C GLY A 64 -13.87 -16.25 18.45
N ARG A 65 -13.11 -15.16 18.32
CA ARG A 65 -13.64 -13.80 18.14
C ARG A 65 -13.50 -13.35 16.70
N ALA A 66 -14.55 -12.75 16.15
CA ALA A 66 -14.51 -12.13 14.83
C ALA A 66 -13.70 -10.84 14.87
N LEU A 67 -12.79 -10.66 13.89
CA LEU A 67 -11.94 -9.50 13.72
C LEU A 67 -12.01 -9.02 12.26
N THR A 68 -11.99 -7.69 12.10
CA THR A 68 -11.83 -7.07 10.78
C THR A 68 -10.35 -7.10 10.40
N ALA A 69 -10.04 -7.71 9.26
CA ALA A 69 -8.69 -7.92 8.78
C ALA A 69 -8.44 -7.29 7.40
N ILE A 70 -7.17 -6.97 7.12
CA ILE A 70 -6.64 -6.67 5.79
C ILE A 70 -5.76 -7.83 5.35
N LEU A 71 -5.93 -8.29 4.11
CA LEU A 71 -5.00 -9.23 3.47
C LEU A 71 -3.79 -8.44 2.98
N ASP A 72 -2.62 -8.72 3.58
CA ASP A 72 -1.39 -7.96 3.36
C ASP A 72 -0.21 -8.90 3.07
N THR A 73 -0.01 -9.22 1.80
CA THR A 73 1.09 -10.10 1.37
C THR A 73 2.47 -9.45 1.46
N GLY A 74 2.53 -8.15 1.70
CA GLY A 74 3.76 -7.38 1.93
C GLY A 74 4.30 -7.51 3.36
N VAL A 75 3.53 -8.05 4.33
CA VAL A 75 4.04 -8.32 5.68
C VAL A 75 4.43 -9.79 5.86
N SER A 76 5.57 -9.99 6.55
CA SER A 76 6.14 -11.32 6.79
C SER A 76 5.32 -12.14 7.80
N TYR A 77 4.81 -11.47 8.82
CA TYR A 77 4.04 -12.02 9.93
C TYR A 77 2.77 -11.22 10.13
N SER A 78 1.66 -11.90 10.39
CA SER A 78 0.38 -11.25 10.69
C SER A 78 0.48 -10.36 11.92
N VAL A 79 -0.17 -9.17 11.87
CA VAL A 79 -0.03 -8.10 12.86
C VAL A 79 -1.39 -7.76 13.46
N LEU A 80 -1.56 -8.02 14.76
CA LEU A 80 -2.72 -7.62 15.54
C LEU A 80 -2.60 -6.16 15.97
N ALA A 81 -3.67 -5.40 15.86
CA ALA A 81 -3.71 -4.02 16.34
C ALA A 81 -3.47 -3.95 17.85
N LYS A 82 -2.53 -3.11 18.26
CA LYS A 82 -2.17 -2.90 19.69
C LYS A 82 -3.40 -2.52 20.53
N ARG A 83 -4.24 -1.59 20.00
CA ARG A 83 -5.49 -1.20 20.66
C ARG A 83 -6.44 -2.39 20.96
N TYR A 84 -6.49 -3.38 20.03
CA TYR A 84 -7.28 -4.58 20.23
C TYR A 84 -6.67 -5.49 21.30
N ALA A 85 -5.36 -5.74 21.23
CA ALA A 85 -4.65 -6.56 22.20
C ALA A 85 -4.78 -5.99 23.64
N GLU A 86 -4.67 -4.67 23.80
CA GLU A 86 -4.84 -3.96 25.07
C GLU A 86 -6.29 -4.06 25.58
N ALA A 87 -7.29 -3.79 24.72
CA ALA A 87 -8.70 -3.89 25.07
C ALA A 87 -9.10 -5.32 25.49
N ALA A 88 -8.54 -6.32 24.82
CA ALA A 88 -8.72 -7.73 25.14
C ALA A 88 -7.83 -8.22 26.30
N LYS A 89 -7.00 -7.35 26.89
CA LYS A 89 -6.05 -7.65 27.99
C LYS A 89 -5.13 -8.82 27.67
N LEU A 90 -4.67 -8.92 26.41
CA LEU A 90 -3.73 -9.95 26.01
C LEU A 90 -2.33 -9.65 26.55
N PRO A 91 -1.57 -10.65 27.01
CA PRO A 91 -0.20 -10.46 27.50
C PRO A 91 0.73 -10.16 26.31
N ILE A 92 1.07 -8.88 26.09
CA ILE A 92 1.96 -8.45 25.03
C ILE A 92 3.40 -8.57 25.51
N ALA A 93 4.16 -9.47 24.88
CA ALA A 93 5.60 -9.58 25.08
C ALA A 93 6.34 -8.65 24.12
N ALA A 94 7.48 -8.08 24.54
CA ALA A 94 8.33 -7.26 23.70
C ALA A 94 8.84 -8.07 22.48
N GLY A 95 8.86 -7.43 21.30
CA GLY A 95 9.24 -8.08 20.01
C GLY A 95 10.34 -7.38 19.24
N GLY A 96 10.64 -6.10 19.53
CA GLY A 96 11.63 -5.29 18.81
C GLY A 96 10.98 -4.26 17.89
N SER A 97 11.59 -4.01 16.73
CA SER A 97 11.06 -3.08 15.73
C SER A 97 11.05 -3.70 14.32
N ALA A 98 10.23 -3.17 13.45
CA ALA A 98 10.15 -3.57 12.05
C ALA A 98 10.15 -2.34 11.12
N ALA A 99 10.71 -2.50 9.91
CA ALA A 99 10.59 -1.50 8.86
C ALA A 99 9.15 -1.45 8.35
N ALA A 100 8.64 -0.24 8.15
CA ALA A 100 7.31 0.02 7.60
C ALA A 100 7.37 1.23 6.65
N ILE A 101 6.33 1.42 5.83
CA ILE A 101 6.20 2.64 5.03
C ILE A 101 6.08 3.84 5.99
N GLY A 102 6.96 4.83 5.81
CA GLY A 102 7.06 6.02 6.67
C GLY A 102 8.13 5.92 7.76
N GLY A 103 8.76 4.75 7.98
CA GLY A 103 9.83 4.58 8.97
C GLY A 103 9.86 3.21 9.64
N ALA A 104 10.17 3.19 10.94
CA ALA A 104 10.15 1.98 11.76
C ALA A 104 8.95 2.00 12.72
N VAL A 105 8.45 0.82 13.08
CA VAL A 105 7.38 0.64 14.07
C VAL A 105 7.81 -0.36 15.14
N ASP A 106 7.39 -0.11 16.37
CA ASP A 106 7.59 -1.03 17.47
C ASP A 106 6.68 -2.25 17.32
N ILE A 107 7.23 -3.43 17.54
CA ILE A 107 6.53 -4.70 17.42
C ILE A 107 6.50 -5.39 18.80
N GLY A 108 5.30 -5.76 19.24
CA GLY A 108 5.07 -6.72 20.29
C GLY A 108 4.74 -8.11 19.76
N TRP A 109 4.39 -9.03 20.68
CA TRP A 109 3.95 -10.38 20.36
C TRP A 109 2.89 -10.86 21.35
N VAL A 110 1.87 -11.54 20.83
CA VAL A 110 0.86 -12.26 21.61
C VAL A 110 0.74 -13.71 21.13
N ALA A 111 0.60 -14.65 22.06
CA ALA A 111 0.26 -16.04 21.73
C ALA A 111 -1.22 -16.13 21.35
N THR A 112 -1.54 -17.03 20.41
CA THR A 112 -2.92 -17.37 20.01
C THR A 112 -3.15 -18.87 20.14
N ARG A 113 -4.37 -19.26 20.45
CA ARG A 113 -4.79 -20.66 20.46
C ARG A 113 -5.18 -21.12 19.06
N GLU A 114 -5.99 -20.30 18.38
CA GLU A 114 -6.51 -20.59 17.05
C GLU A 114 -6.67 -19.32 16.23
N VAL A 115 -6.32 -19.40 14.96
CA VAL A 115 -6.59 -18.37 13.94
C VAL A 115 -7.23 -19.07 12.76
N ALA A 116 -8.45 -18.65 12.36
CA ALA A 116 -9.17 -19.27 11.24
C ALA A 116 -9.49 -18.24 10.16
N LEU A 117 -9.16 -18.62 8.91
CA LEU A 117 -9.30 -17.82 7.69
C LEU A 117 -9.88 -18.70 6.58
N GLY A 118 -11.16 -18.55 6.27
CA GLY A 118 -11.81 -19.37 5.26
C GLY A 118 -11.65 -20.86 5.57
N GLY A 119 -10.98 -21.61 4.67
CA GLY A 119 -10.67 -23.02 4.87
C GLY A 119 -9.40 -23.31 5.67
N LEU A 120 -8.63 -22.28 6.07
CA LEU A 120 -7.38 -22.44 6.82
C LEU A 120 -7.59 -22.24 8.31
N VAL A 121 -7.04 -23.16 9.11
CA VAL A 121 -6.97 -23.06 10.58
C VAL A 121 -5.52 -23.20 11.01
N ARG A 122 -5.03 -22.26 11.83
CA ARG A 122 -3.76 -22.34 12.54
C ARG A 122 -4.03 -22.57 14.02
N THR A 123 -3.52 -23.65 14.58
CA THR A 123 -3.58 -23.94 16.02
C THR A 123 -2.25 -23.60 16.68
N GLY A 124 -2.28 -22.81 17.74
CA GLY A 124 -1.09 -22.30 18.42
C GLY A 124 -0.35 -21.21 17.64
N GLY A 125 0.89 -20.95 18.02
CA GLY A 125 1.68 -19.84 17.50
C GLY A 125 1.28 -18.50 18.10
N GLY A 126 1.31 -17.45 17.31
CA GLY A 126 0.91 -16.11 17.79
C GLY A 126 0.93 -15.08 16.66
N LEU A 127 0.71 -13.82 17.04
CA LEU A 127 0.63 -12.67 16.15
C LEU A 127 1.62 -11.61 16.63
N SER A 128 2.22 -10.90 15.69
CA SER A 128 2.89 -9.63 16.00
C SER A 128 1.85 -8.61 16.47
N VAL A 129 2.27 -7.61 17.25
CA VAL A 129 1.40 -6.54 17.72
C VAL A 129 2.04 -5.21 17.37
N ALA A 130 1.30 -4.33 16.69
CA ALA A 130 1.73 -2.98 16.37
C ALA A 130 0.56 -2.00 16.36
N ASP A 131 0.85 -0.71 16.33
CA ASP A 131 -0.16 0.29 16.03
C ASP A 131 -0.60 0.19 14.57
N LEU A 132 -1.91 0.07 14.35
CA LEU A 132 -2.53 0.05 13.02
C LEU A 132 -3.41 1.30 12.86
N PRO A 133 -2.86 2.45 12.45
CA PRO A 133 -3.62 3.68 12.29
C PRO A 133 -4.60 3.55 11.11
N ALA A 134 -5.85 3.99 11.31
CA ALA A 134 -6.90 3.88 10.31
C ALA A 134 -6.53 4.56 8.97
N ILE A 135 -5.76 5.65 9.02
CA ILE A 135 -5.32 6.38 7.84
C ILE A 135 -4.39 5.54 6.94
N ALA A 136 -3.65 4.56 7.49
CA ALA A 136 -2.80 3.68 6.70
C ALA A 136 -3.60 2.75 5.75
N THR A 137 -4.89 2.53 6.04
CA THR A 137 -5.81 1.79 5.18
C THR A 137 -6.66 2.68 4.27
N GLY A 138 -6.46 4.01 4.32
CA GLY A 138 -7.32 4.97 3.63
C GLY A 138 -8.77 4.97 4.13
N SER A 139 -9.04 4.35 5.29
CA SER A 139 -10.38 4.18 5.85
C SER A 139 -10.45 4.81 7.25
N ALA A 140 -11.59 5.46 7.56
CA ALA A 140 -11.89 5.90 8.93
C ALA A 140 -12.24 4.74 9.87
N ARG A 141 -12.53 3.55 9.34
CA ARG A 141 -12.82 2.35 10.13
C ARG A 141 -11.53 1.67 10.53
N PRO A 142 -11.28 1.48 11.83
CA PRO A 142 -10.08 0.81 12.29
C PRO A 142 -10.09 -0.67 11.87
N VAL A 143 -8.90 -1.20 11.62
CA VAL A 143 -8.64 -2.59 11.27
C VAL A 143 -7.99 -3.28 12.47
N ASP A 144 -8.41 -4.51 12.78
CA ASP A 144 -7.90 -5.24 13.94
C ASP A 144 -6.67 -6.09 13.62
N LEU A 145 -6.52 -6.50 12.34
CA LEU A 145 -5.48 -7.44 11.94
C LEU A 145 -4.98 -7.20 10.52
N LEU A 146 -3.67 -7.29 10.31
CA LEU A 146 -3.06 -7.50 8.99
C LEU A 146 -2.72 -8.98 8.87
N VAL A 147 -3.19 -9.66 7.81
CA VAL A 147 -2.92 -11.07 7.55
C VAL A 147 -1.77 -11.18 6.57
N GLY A 148 -0.65 -11.66 7.07
CA GLY A 148 0.61 -11.73 6.36
C GLY A 148 0.87 -13.04 5.61
N ARG A 149 2.08 -13.08 5.04
CA ARG A 149 2.60 -14.25 4.35
C ARG A 149 2.68 -15.49 5.27
N ASP A 150 2.89 -15.32 6.57
CA ASP A 150 2.92 -16.42 7.55
C ASP A 150 1.65 -17.28 7.51
N MET A 151 0.50 -16.70 7.16
CA MET A 151 -0.76 -17.42 6.98
C MET A 151 -0.94 -17.96 5.55
N THR A 152 -0.51 -17.22 4.53
CA THR A 152 -0.85 -17.50 3.13
C THR A 152 0.25 -18.21 2.34
N GLY A 153 1.51 -18.09 2.75
CA GLY A 153 2.67 -18.42 1.92
C GLY A 153 2.92 -19.90 1.63
N ASN A 154 2.22 -20.80 2.29
CA ASN A 154 2.30 -22.25 2.03
C ASN A 154 1.22 -22.75 1.04
N TYR A 155 0.37 -21.86 0.55
CA TYR A 155 -0.81 -22.17 -0.26
C TYR A 155 -0.83 -21.31 -1.52
N ALA A 156 -1.65 -21.70 -2.49
CA ALA A 156 -2.00 -20.82 -3.59
C ALA A 156 -3.15 -19.90 -3.15
N LEU A 157 -2.96 -18.59 -3.23
CA LEU A 157 -3.94 -17.57 -2.92
C LEU A 157 -4.64 -17.13 -4.21
N ASP A 158 -5.91 -17.49 -4.36
CA ASP A 158 -6.77 -17.16 -5.51
C ASP A 158 -7.67 -15.98 -5.12
N ILE A 159 -7.45 -14.82 -5.75
CA ILE A 159 -8.17 -13.56 -5.49
C ILE A 159 -8.99 -13.19 -6.73
N ASP A 160 -10.31 -13.11 -6.55
CA ASP A 160 -11.30 -12.70 -7.54
C ASP A 160 -11.79 -11.29 -7.15
N TYR A 161 -11.10 -10.27 -7.66
CA TYR A 161 -11.43 -8.87 -7.31
C TYR A 161 -12.79 -8.44 -7.88
N ALA A 162 -13.17 -8.95 -9.04
CA ALA A 162 -14.47 -8.65 -9.64
C ALA A 162 -15.63 -9.20 -8.79
N ALA A 163 -15.50 -10.44 -8.31
CA ALA A 163 -16.50 -11.05 -7.44
C ALA A 163 -16.30 -10.73 -5.95
N ARG A 164 -15.31 -9.92 -5.58
CA ARG A 164 -15.00 -9.50 -4.20
C ARG A 164 -14.86 -10.69 -3.24
N ARG A 165 -14.03 -11.67 -3.62
CA ARG A 165 -13.79 -12.88 -2.82
C ARG A 165 -12.38 -13.43 -3.06
N PHE A 166 -11.85 -14.14 -2.07
CA PHE A 166 -10.61 -14.90 -2.21
C PHE A 166 -10.72 -16.25 -1.51
N ARG A 167 -9.80 -17.15 -1.81
CA ARG A 167 -9.65 -18.45 -1.15
C ARG A 167 -8.20 -18.92 -1.15
N LEU A 168 -7.91 -19.86 -0.28
CA LEU A 168 -6.63 -20.56 -0.23
C LEU A 168 -6.80 -21.97 -0.82
N LEU A 169 -5.88 -22.37 -1.68
CA LEU A 169 -5.87 -23.66 -2.37
C LEU A 169 -4.56 -24.39 -2.09
N PRO A 170 -4.52 -25.72 -2.20
CA PRO A 170 -3.25 -26.43 -2.29
C PRO A 170 -2.41 -25.91 -3.46
N SER A 171 -1.09 -25.78 -3.26
CA SER A 171 -0.18 -25.38 -4.35
C SER A 171 -0.27 -26.31 -5.56
N GLY A 172 -0.01 -25.79 -6.74
CA GLY A 172 -0.12 -26.49 -8.02
C GLY A 172 -1.49 -26.37 -8.69
N ARG A 173 -2.51 -25.90 -7.98
CA ARG A 173 -3.84 -25.64 -8.56
C ARG A 173 -3.78 -24.48 -9.55
N LEU A 174 -4.55 -24.57 -10.63
CA LEU A 174 -4.72 -23.50 -11.62
C LEU A 174 -6.22 -23.31 -11.89
N PRO A 175 -6.91 -22.51 -11.04
CA PRO A 175 -8.37 -22.38 -11.08
C PRO A 175 -8.89 -21.57 -12.29
N PHE A 176 -8.02 -20.84 -12.96
CA PHE A 176 -8.34 -20.05 -14.17
C PHE A 176 -7.12 -19.94 -15.08
N ARG A 177 -7.30 -19.49 -16.32
CA ARG A 177 -6.24 -19.20 -17.26
C ARG A 177 -5.87 -17.72 -17.24
N GLY A 178 -4.59 -17.39 -17.42
CA GLY A 178 -4.08 -16.03 -17.45
C GLY A 178 -2.60 -16.00 -17.81
N GLU A 179 -2.02 -14.82 -17.84
CA GLU A 179 -0.60 -14.59 -18.10
C GLU A 179 0.23 -14.92 -16.85
N SER A 180 1.35 -15.60 -17.06
CA SER A 180 2.21 -16.06 -15.99
C SER A 180 3.38 -15.11 -15.74
N ALA A 181 3.68 -14.89 -14.46
CA ALA A 181 4.85 -14.17 -14.00
C ALA A 181 5.59 -14.97 -12.91
N PRO A 182 6.91 -14.80 -12.77
CA PRO A 182 7.68 -15.42 -11.69
C PRO A 182 7.21 -14.91 -10.32
N LEU A 183 7.08 -15.83 -9.37
CA LEU A 183 6.78 -15.55 -7.98
C LEU A 183 7.61 -16.44 -7.07
N ALA A 184 8.18 -15.85 -6.01
CA ALA A 184 8.89 -16.59 -4.98
C ALA A 184 8.63 -15.95 -3.62
N ILE A 185 9.13 -16.57 -2.56
CA ILE A 185 9.21 -15.95 -1.24
C ILE A 185 10.67 -15.55 -0.98
N SER A 186 10.91 -14.29 -0.65
CA SER A 186 12.22 -13.82 -0.22
C SER A 186 12.70 -14.60 1.01
N ARG A 187 13.91 -15.16 0.95
CA ARG A 187 14.48 -15.89 2.08
C ARG A 187 14.74 -15.00 3.28
N GLU A 188 15.15 -13.77 3.06
CA GLU A 188 15.48 -12.80 4.10
C GLU A 188 14.24 -12.11 4.65
N LYS A 189 13.41 -11.53 3.77
CA LYS A 189 12.28 -10.69 4.17
C LYS A 189 11.00 -11.47 4.37
N ARG A 190 10.94 -12.73 3.89
CA ARG A 190 9.80 -13.62 4.02
C ARG A 190 8.48 -13.03 3.47
N VAL A 191 8.58 -12.29 2.38
CA VAL A 191 7.45 -11.71 1.63
C VAL A 191 7.43 -12.25 0.21
N TYR A 192 6.30 -12.11 -0.46
CA TYR A 192 6.18 -12.47 -1.87
C TYR A 192 7.01 -11.52 -2.74
N ILE A 193 7.81 -12.07 -3.63
CA ILE A 193 8.62 -11.31 -4.58
C ILE A 193 8.40 -11.78 -6.01
N GLY A 194 8.29 -10.81 -6.91
CA GLY A 194 8.20 -10.97 -8.36
C GLY A 194 9.15 -10.01 -9.07
N GLU A 195 8.79 -9.66 -10.30
CA GLU A 195 9.55 -8.73 -11.12
C GLU A 195 8.65 -7.89 -12.03
N VAL A 196 9.13 -6.72 -12.44
CA VAL A 196 8.49 -5.81 -13.38
C VAL A 196 9.52 -5.36 -14.40
N THR A 197 9.15 -5.33 -15.68
CA THR A 197 9.92 -4.65 -16.71
C THR A 197 9.29 -3.30 -17.01
N LEU A 198 10.03 -2.22 -16.75
CA LEU A 198 9.60 -0.85 -16.95
C LEU A 198 10.59 -0.13 -17.88
N GLY A 199 10.15 0.24 -19.08
CA GLY A 199 11.04 0.81 -20.08
C GLY A 199 12.26 -0.09 -20.35
N ALA A 200 13.47 0.43 -20.17
CA ALA A 200 14.71 -0.31 -20.34
C ALA A 200 15.13 -1.16 -19.12
N ALA A 201 14.43 -1.08 -17.98
CA ALA A 201 14.82 -1.72 -16.73
C ALA A 201 13.97 -2.95 -16.41
N ARG A 202 14.65 -4.05 -16.02
CA ARG A 202 14.04 -5.18 -15.33
C ARG A 202 14.24 -5.01 -13.83
N LEU A 203 13.17 -4.69 -13.12
CA LEU A 203 13.17 -4.36 -11.70
C LEU A 203 12.88 -5.63 -10.87
N ARG A 204 13.82 -5.99 -10.00
CA ARG A 204 13.71 -7.16 -9.11
C ARG A 204 14.65 -7.02 -7.91
N PRO A 205 14.28 -7.55 -6.72
CA PRO A 205 12.95 -8.10 -6.42
C PRO A 205 11.89 -6.99 -6.29
N MET A 206 10.67 -7.27 -6.79
CA MET A 206 9.48 -6.46 -6.54
C MET A 206 8.62 -7.17 -5.50
N VAL A 207 8.27 -6.52 -4.40
CA VAL A 207 7.35 -7.13 -3.41
C VAL A 207 5.94 -7.16 -3.99
N VAL A 208 5.26 -8.31 -3.96
CA VAL A 208 3.83 -8.41 -4.30
C VAL A 208 3.04 -8.16 -3.03
N ASP A 209 2.37 -6.99 -2.97
CA ASP A 209 1.91 -6.38 -1.72
C ASP A 209 0.43 -5.98 -1.82
N THR A 210 -0.47 -6.86 -1.36
CA THR A 210 -1.91 -6.57 -1.33
C THR A 210 -2.30 -5.54 -0.26
N GLY A 211 -1.39 -5.21 0.66
CA GLY A 211 -1.55 -4.14 1.65
C GLY A 211 -1.17 -2.75 1.11
N ASP A 212 -0.40 -2.67 0.00
CA ASP A 212 -0.10 -1.40 -0.67
C ASP A 212 -1.21 -1.03 -1.67
N GLY A 213 -1.95 0.03 -1.39
CA GLY A 213 -3.05 0.48 -2.26
C GLY A 213 -2.61 1.19 -3.55
N SER A 214 -1.31 1.46 -3.74
CA SER A 214 -0.78 2.00 -5.01
C SER A 214 -0.76 0.91 -6.10
N ALA A 215 -0.63 1.34 -7.37
CA ALA A 215 -0.53 0.35 -8.46
C ALA A 215 0.88 -0.25 -8.49
N ILE A 216 1.86 0.48 -9.00
CA ILE A 216 3.26 0.07 -8.99
C ILE A 216 4.07 1.13 -8.26
N THR A 217 4.90 0.70 -7.32
CA THR A 217 5.88 1.56 -6.64
C THR A 217 7.28 1.13 -7.05
N VAL A 218 8.16 2.08 -7.36
CA VAL A 218 9.56 1.82 -7.69
C VAL A 218 10.50 2.72 -6.90
N THR A 219 11.74 2.30 -6.71
CA THR A 219 12.78 3.16 -6.16
C THR A 219 13.16 4.27 -7.14
N SER A 220 13.74 5.36 -6.65
CA SER A 220 14.30 6.43 -7.50
C SER A 220 15.37 5.91 -8.47
N GLU A 221 16.14 4.89 -8.07
CA GLU A 221 17.10 4.23 -8.95
C GLU A 221 16.40 3.45 -10.07
N GLY A 222 15.41 2.63 -9.73
CA GLY A 222 14.62 1.86 -10.71
C GLY A 222 13.94 2.76 -11.74
N TRP A 223 13.39 3.90 -11.30
CA TRP A 223 12.81 4.90 -12.20
C TRP A 223 13.83 5.48 -13.18
N ARG A 224 15.03 5.87 -12.69
CA ARG A 224 16.10 6.37 -13.54
C ARG A 224 16.59 5.32 -14.54
N ALA A 225 16.75 4.07 -14.09
CA ALA A 225 17.18 2.96 -14.92
C ALA A 225 16.17 2.62 -16.03
N ALA A 226 14.89 2.90 -15.83
CA ALA A 226 13.83 2.67 -16.82
C ALA A 226 13.95 3.57 -18.06
N ARG A 227 14.67 4.70 -17.99
CA ARG A 227 14.94 5.64 -19.10
C ARG A 227 13.67 6.05 -19.85
N LEU A 228 12.60 6.28 -19.14
CA LEU A 228 11.32 6.70 -19.71
C LEU A 228 11.41 8.13 -20.24
N THR A 229 10.79 8.38 -21.39
CA THR A 229 10.69 9.70 -22.02
C THR A 229 9.23 10.11 -22.15
N GLY A 230 8.95 11.43 -22.06
CA GLY A 230 7.61 11.96 -22.28
C GLY A 230 6.60 11.71 -21.16
N VAL A 231 6.97 11.04 -20.06
CA VAL A 231 6.09 10.83 -18.91
C VAL A 231 6.05 12.09 -18.05
N ARG A 232 4.90 12.75 -18.00
CA ARG A 232 4.67 13.87 -17.08
C ARG A 232 4.46 13.34 -15.67
N THR A 233 5.00 14.05 -14.69
CA THR A 233 4.95 13.61 -13.28
C THR A 233 4.47 14.72 -12.36
N THR A 234 3.85 14.32 -11.28
CA THR A 234 3.44 15.16 -10.16
C THR A 234 3.83 14.54 -8.83
N THR A 235 3.27 14.99 -7.72
CA THR A 235 3.48 14.40 -6.39
C THR A 235 2.18 13.91 -5.79
N ALA A 236 2.25 12.83 -5.00
CA ALA A 236 1.14 12.31 -4.23
C ALA A 236 1.61 11.93 -2.82
N ILE A 237 0.70 11.98 -1.86
CA ILE A 237 0.93 11.51 -0.48
C ILE A 237 0.34 10.11 -0.32
N SER A 238 1.03 9.27 0.42
CA SER A 238 0.52 7.98 0.91
C SER A 238 0.77 7.86 2.41
N PHE A 239 0.07 6.94 3.05
CA PHE A 239 0.16 6.72 4.48
C PHE A 239 0.51 5.26 4.72
N GLY A 240 1.55 5.03 5.52
CA GLY A 240 1.92 3.71 6.02
C GLY A 240 1.81 3.65 7.53
N LEU A 241 2.22 2.54 8.13
CA LEU A 241 2.14 2.33 9.58
C LEU A 241 2.99 3.34 10.37
N ALA A 242 4.10 3.80 9.80
CA ALA A 242 5.01 4.75 10.46
C ALA A 242 4.80 6.21 10.02
N GLY A 243 3.74 6.51 9.23
CA GLY A 243 3.42 7.87 8.86
C GLY A 243 3.23 8.09 7.35
N SER A 244 3.25 9.36 6.95
CA SER A 244 3.03 9.75 5.57
C SER A 244 4.33 9.84 4.76
N VAL A 245 4.22 9.56 3.46
CA VAL A 245 5.31 9.69 2.50
C VAL A 245 4.82 10.43 1.26
N VAL A 246 5.54 11.47 0.85
CA VAL A 246 5.30 12.15 -0.43
C VAL A 246 6.21 11.53 -1.49
N SER A 247 5.60 11.05 -2.56
CA SER A 247 6.26 10.39 -3.68
C SER A 247 5.98 11.14 -4.97
N THR A 248 6.83 10.96 -5.98
CA THR A 248 6.51 11.36 -7.36
C THR A 248 5.60 10.29 -7.98
N ILE A 249 4.59 10.71 -8.75
CA ILE A 249 3.75 9.80 -9.52
C ILE A 249 3.71 10.20 -11.00
N GLY A 250 3.53 9.22 -11.86
CA GLY A 250 3.29 9.42 -13.29
C GLY A 250 2.57 8.21 -13.87
N ILE A 251 1.96 8.37 -15.06
CA ILE A 251 1.31 7.26 -15.76
C ILE A 251 2.20 6.86 -16.92
N VAL A 252 2.64 5.61 -16.91
CA VAL A 252 3.45 5.05 -17.99
C VAL A 252 2.56 4.37 -19.03
N PRO A 253 2.89 4.48 -20.32
CA PRO A 253 2.06 3.89 -21.39
C PRO A 253 2.00 2.37 -21.29
N ALA A 254 3.07 1.71 -20.85
CA ALA A 254 3.11 0.27 -20.66
C ALA A 254 4.22 -0.16 -19.70
N LEU A 255 4.00 -1.31 -19.04
CA LEU A 255 5.01 -2.09 -18.33
C LEU A 255 4.66 -3.58 -18.43
N ALA A 256 5.63 -4.46 -18.14
CA ALA A 256 5.38 -5.89 -18.15
C ALA A 256 5.57 -6.52 -16.77
N VAL A 257 4.67 -7.44 -16.41
CA VAL A 257 4.75 -8.32 -15.24
C VAL A 257 4.79 -9.76 -15.75
N GLY A 258 5.99 -10.32 -15.86
CA GLY A 258 6.20 -11.60 -16.54
C GLY A 258 5.77 -11.50 -18.02
N GLN A 259 4.78 -12.32 -18.41
CA GLN A 259 4.23 -12.33 -19.79
C GLN A 259 3.12 -11.29 -19.99
N LEU A 260 2.53 -10.76 -18.93
CA LEU A 260 1.50 -9.73 -19.00
C LEU A 260 2.11 -8.38 -19.41
N VAL A 261 1.53 -7.73 -20.41
CA VAL A 261 1.80 -6.32 -20.73
C VAL A 261 0.60 -5.49 -20.33
N ALA A 262 0.77 -4.68 -19.28
CA ALA A 262 -0.24 -3.76 -18.76
C ALA A 262 -0.04 -2.36 -19.36
N ARG A 263 -1.14 -1.65 -19.65
CA ARG A 263 -1.15 -0.30 -20.23
C ARG A 263 -1.67 0.73 -19.25
N ASN A 264 -1.28 2.00 -19.48
CA ASN A 264 -1.76 3.16 -18.70
C ASN A 264 -1.60 2.99 -17.19
N VAL A 265 -0.44 2.50 -16.74
CA VAL A 265 -0.21 2.14 -15.34
C VAL A 265 0.33 3.34 -14.56
N GLU A 266 -0.30 3.65 -13.43
CA GLU A 266 0.27 4.60 -12.47
C GLU A 266 1.50 4.00 -11.80
N VAL A 267 2.62 4.73 -11.89
CA VAL A 267 3.87 4.37 -11.20
C VAL A 267 4.20 5.44 -10.18
N ARG A 268 4.37 4.99 -8.96
CA ARG A 268 4.85 5.80 -7.83
C ARG A 268 6.36 5.63 -7.69
N VAL A 269 7.07 6.72 -7.55
CA VAL A 269 8.52 6.75 -7.35
C VAL A 269 8.81 7.17 -5.92
N GLU A 270 9.34 6.28 -5.12
CA GLU A 270 9.73 6.59 -3.75
C GLU A 270 10.91 7.56 -3.70
N PRO A 271 10.97 8.43 -2.68
CA PRO A 271 12.17 9.22 -2.42
C PRO A 271 13.37 8.29 -2.16
N VAL A 272 14.58 8.82 -2.34
CA VAL A 272 15.83 8.13 -1.96
C VAL A 272 15.78 7.75 -0.48
N GLY A 273 16.18 6.53 -0.15
CA GLY A 273 16.05 5.97 1.21
C GLY A 273 14.62 5.54 1.57
N GLY A 274 13.72 5.44 0.59
CA GLY A 274 12.34 4.98 0.79
C GLY A 274 12.25 3.52 1.26
N PHE A 275 11.04 3.11 1.62
CA PHE A 275 10.79 1.79 2.22
C PHE A 275 11.30 0.63 1.35
N SER A 276 11.05 0.66 0.04
CA SER A 276 11.52 -0.42 -0.86
C SER A 276 13.04 -0.54 -0.84
N GLU A 277 13.75 0.58 -0.91
CA GLU A 277 15.22 0.61 -0.84
C GLU A 277 15.72 0.10 0.51
N ALA A 278 15.10 0.54 1.62
CA ALA A 278 15.46 0.13 2.97
C ALA A 278 15.33 -1.39 3.21
N ILE A 279 14.41 -2.05 2.50
CA ILE A 279 14.24 -3.51 2.57
C ILE A 279 14.98 -4.27 1.44
N GLY A 280 15.78 -3.57 0.60
CA GLY A 280 16.51 -4.17 -0.52
C GLY A 280 15.61 -4.66 -1.66
N ALA A 281 14.44 -4.01 -1.87
CA ALA A 281 13.56 -4.25 -2.99
C ALA A 281 13.68 -3.14 -4.05
N ALA A 282 13.44 -3.49 -5.31
CA ALA A 282 13.36 -2.51 -6.40
C ALA A 282 12.03 -1.75 -6.42
N GLY A 283 11.03 -2.24 -5.66
CA GLY A 283 9.71 -1.65 -5.58
C GLY A 283 8.64 -2.63 -5.11
N ARG A 284 7.38 -2.29 -5.38
CA ARG A 284 6.21 -3.08 -5.01
C ARG A 284 5.18 -3.15 -6.16
N ILE A 285 4.45 -4.26 -6.22
CA ILE A 285 3.26 -4.47 -7.05
C ILE A 285 2.08 -4.47 -6.08
N GLY A 286 1.31 -3.39 -6.06
CA GLY A 286 0.26 -3.18 -5.07
C GLY A 286 -1.14 -3.56 -5.53
N SER A 287 -2.09 -3.50 -4.60
CA SER A 287 -3.51 -3.77 -4.86
C SER A 287 -4.13 -2.85 -5.92
N GLY A 288 -3.65 -1.60 -6.03
CA GLY A 288 -4.11 -0.69 -7.09
C GLY A 288 -3.83 -1.22 -8.51
N PHE A 289 -2.79 -2.06 -8.68
CA PHE A 289 -2.53 -2.81 -9.91
C PHE A 289 -3.32 -4.12 -9.93
N LEU A 290 -3.17 -4.93 -8.88
CA LEU A 290 -3.70 -6.29 -8.82
C LEU A 290 -5.22 -6.35 -8.98
N GLN A 291 -5.96 -5.33 -8.52
CA GLN A 291 -7.43 -5.30 -8.60
C GLN A 291 -8.01 -5.25 -10.02
N ASN A 292 -7.16 -4.97 -11.03
CA ASN A 292 -7.55 -5.01 -12.43
C ASN A 292 -7.51 -6.43 -13.02
N TYR A 293 -7.16 -7.43 -12.21
CA TYR A 293 -6.97 -8.81 -12.64
C TYR A 293 -7.62 -9.77 -11.65
N ARG A 294 -7.99 -10.95 -12.13
CA ARG A 294 -8.07 -12.12 -11.26
C ARG A 294 -6.65 -12.60 -11.01
N VAL A 295 -6.30 -12.85 -9.75
CA VAL A 295 -4.91 -13.07 -9.31
C VAL A 295 -4.77 -14.43 -8.65
N LEU A 296 -3.77 -15.22 -9.06
CA LEU A 296 -3.30 -16.39 -8.33
C LEU A 296 -1.86 -16.15 -7.89
N LEU A 297 -1.59 -16.22 -6.59
CA LEU A 297 -0.24 -16.19 -6.02
C LEU A 297 0.10 -17.59 -5.51
N ASP A 298 0.96 -18.31 -6.23
CA ASP A 298 1.39 -19.69 -5.86
C ASP A 298 2.93 -19.75 -5.79
N PRO A 299 3.54 -19.33 -4.67
CA PRO A 299 4.98 -19.24 -4.55
C PRO A 299 5.66 -20.62 -4.56
N ALA A 300 4.99 -21.69 -4.09
CA ALA A 300 5.55 -23.04 -4.12
C ALA A 300 5.58 -23.61 -5.54
N ALA A 301 4.65 -23.20 -6.42
CA ALA A 301 4.71 -23.49 -7.85
C ALA A 301 5.55 -22.47 -8.65
N GLY A 302 6.14 -21.48 -7.97
CA GLY A 302 7.04 -20.50 -8.59
C GLY A 302 6.35 -19.47 -9.50
N ARG A 303 5.02 -19.27 -9.36
CA ARG A 303 4.25 -18.46 -10.30
C ARG A 303 3.20 -17.56 -9.64
N MET A 304 3.01 -16.40 -10.27
CA MET A 304 1.81 -15.58 -10.20
C MET A 304 1.09 -15.70 -11.54
N VAL A 305 -0.25 -15.79 -11.52
CA VAL A 305 -1.08 -15.82 -12.74
C VAL A 305 -2.05 -14.66 -12.67
N LEU A 306 -2.11 -13.87 -13.74
CA LEU A 306 -2.92 -12.68 -13.87
C LEU A 306 -3.86 -12.83 -15.07
N ALA A 307 -5.17 -12.80 -14.86
CA ALA A 307 -6.17 -12.77 -15.92
C ALA A 307 -6.83 -11.39 -15.93
N PRO A 308 -6.73 -10.62 -17.03
CA PRO A 308 -7.30 -9.28 -17.10
C PRO A 308 -8.81 -9.29 -16.87
N GLU A 309 -9.29 -8.37 -16.03
CA GLU A 309 -10.71 -8.06 -15.89
C GLU A 309 -11.14 -6.99 -16.91
N ALA A 310 -12.44 -6.78 -17.04
CA ALA A 310 -12.94 -5.73 -17.91
C ALA A 310 -12.40 -4.35 -17.49
N GLY A 311 -11.84 -3.59 -18.43
CA GLY A 311 -11.27 -2.27 -18.13
C GLY A 311 -9.83 -2.29 -17.59
N ALA A 312 -9.13 -3.43 -17.56
CA ALA A 312 -7.77 -3.54 -17.01
C ALA A 312 -6.75 -2.58 -17.66
N ASP A 313 -6.95 -2.22 -18.94
CA ASP A 313 -6.11 -1.28 -19.68
C ASP A 313 -6.66 0.15 -19.72
N GLU A 314 -7.77 0.43 -19.03
CA GLU A 314 -8.33 1.78 -18.97
C GLU A 314 -7.39 2.72 -18.19
N PRO A 315 -7.25 3.99 -18.63
CA PRO A 315 -6.46 4.95 -17.89
C PRO A 315 -7.00 5.12 -16.46
N PRO A 316 -6.13 5.15 -15.44
CA PRO A 316 -6.56 5.39 -14.08
C PRO A 316 -7.16 6.80 -13.93
N LEU A 317 -8.10 6.94 -13.00
CA LEU A 317 -8.68 8.23 -12.67
C LEU A 317 -7.59 9.19 -12.18
N ARG A 318 -7.47 10.36 -12.82
CA ARG A 318 -6.46 11.37 -12.49
C ARG A 318 -7.08 12.56 -11.80
N SER A 319 -6.36 13.12 -10.83
CA SER A 319 -6.73 14.42 -10.31
C SER A 319 -6.57 15.49 -11.40
N THR A 320 -7.60 16.28 -11.62
CA THR A 320 -7.59 17.49 -12.44
C THR A 320 -7.63 18.78 -11.60
N SER A 321 -7.85 18.63 -10.30
CA SER A 321 -7.79 19.73 -9.32
C SER A 321 -6.37 20.01 -8.81
N GLY A 322 -5.50 19.00 -8.79
CA GLY A 322 -4.22 19.05 -8.09
C GLY A 322 -4.33 18.99 -6.57
N LEU A 323 -5.49 18.56 -6.04
CA LEU A 323 -5.71 18.32 -4.62
C LEU A 323 -5.94 16.84 -4.36
N LEU A 324 -5.27 16.29 -3.36
CA LEU A 324 -5.63 15.01 -2.74
C LEU A 324 -6.34 15.30 -1.42
N VAL A 325 -7.55 14.79 -1.27
CA VAL A 325 -8.40 15.08 -0.12
C VAL A 325 -8.75 13.82 0.67
N GLY A 326 -8.78 13.95 1.98
CA GLY A 326 -9.35 12.96 2.90
C GLY A 326 -10.79 13.32 3.22
N VAL A 327 -11.64 12.31 3.33
CA VAL A 327 -13.07 12.46 3.66
C VAL A 327 -13.25 12.38 5.17
N GLU A 328 -13.82 13.43 5.76
CA GLU A 328 -14.33 13.49 7.12
C GLU A 328 -15.87 13.50 7.11
N PRO A 329 -16.57 13.30 8.22
CA PRO A 329 -18.03 13.12 8.21
C PRO A 329 -18.83 14.25 7.56
N ASP A 330 -18.33 15.50 7.64
CA ASP A 330 -19.01 16.73 7.23
C ASP A 330 -18.14 17.69 6.41
N ARG A 331 -16.93 17.25 6.01
CA ARG A 331 -15.95 18.08 5.30
C ARG A 331 -14.92 17.25 4.58
N LEU A 332 -14.14 17.89 3.71
CA LEU A 332 -12.92 17.29 3.16
C LEU A 332 -11.72 18.02 3.76
N ARG A 333 -10.68 17.27 4.07
CA ARG A 333 -9.37 17.79 4.46
C ARG A 333 -8.41 17.67 3.29
N VAL A 334 -7.76 18.76 2.89
CA VAL A 334 -6.66 18.70 1.94
C VAL A 334 -5.49 17.95 2.57
N LEU A 335 -5.15 16.79 2.02
CA LEU A 335 -4.02 15.96 2.47
C LEU A 335 -2.73 16.37 1.77
N HIS A 336 -2.81 16.77 0.49
CA HIS A 336 -1.67 17.16 -0.32
C HIS A 336 -2.06 18.07 -1.47
N VAL A 337 -1.19 19.03 -1.78
CA VAL A 337 -1.26 19.88 -2.98
C VAL A 337 -0.24 19.34 -3.98
N MET A 338 -0.73 18.82 -5.11
CA MET A 338 0.07 18.12 -6.11
C MET A 338 0.91 19.14 -6.91
N ARG A 339 2.19 18.86 -7.08
CA ARG A 339 3.14 19.73 -7.79
C ARG A 339 2.72 19.92 -9.25
N GLY A 340 2.69 21.20 -9.68
CA GLY A 340 2.35 21.58 -11.04
C GLY A 340 0.86 21.46 -11.39
N GLY A 341 0.01 21.07 -10.44
CA GLY A 341 -1.43 21.01 -10.61
C GLY A 341 -2.11 22.39 -10.46
N PRO A 342 -3.39 22.51 -10.86
CA PRO A 342 -4.14 23.76 -10.77
C PRO A 342 -4.16 24.41 -9.38
N ALA A 343 -4.32 23.60 -8.33
CA ALA A 343 -4.31 24.12 -6.97
C ALA A 343 -2.94 24.68 -6.56
N ALA A 344 -1.84 24.10 -7.04
CA ALA A 344 -0.49 24.63 -6.80
C ALA A 344 -0.27 25.96 -7.55
N ALA A 345 -0.84 26.10 -8.76
CA ALA A 345 -0.76 27.33 -9.56
C ALA A 345 -1.66 28.46 -9.00
N ALA A 346 -2.81 28.09 -8.43
CA ALA A 346 -3.78 29.01 -7.85
C ALA A 346 -3.41 29.40 -6.43
N ALA A 347 -2.32 29.82 -6.06
CA ALA A 347 -1.83 30.21 -4.73
C ALA A 347 -2.81 30.07 -3.54
N GLY A 348 -2.32 29.79 -2.35
CA GLY A 348 -3.12 29.75 -1.10
C GLY A 348 -3.66 28.40 -0.69
N TRP A 349 -3.53 27.33 -1.50
CA TRP A 349 -3.85 25.96 -1.07
C TRP A 349 -2.72 25.32 -0.27
N ARG A 350 -3.06 24.65 0.81
CA ARG A 350 -2.09 23.91 1.64
C ARG A 350 -2.72 22.67 2.28
N ALA A 351 -1.89 21.74 2.66
CA ALA A 351 -2.32 20.61 3.47
C ALA A 351 -2.93 21.11 4.78
N GLY A 352 -4.04 20.48 5.20
CA GLY A 352 -4.81 20.87 6.37
C GLY A 352 -5.98 21.81 6.07
N ASP A 353 -6.07 22.43 4.89
CA ASP A 353 -7.24 23.22 4.49
C ASP A 353 -8.52 22.36 4.54
N LEU A 354 -9.63 22.95 5.00
CA LEU A 354 -10.91 22.26 5.19
C LEU A 354 -11.95 22.80 4.21
N ILE A 355 -12.54 21.90 3.40
CA ILE A 355 -13.58 22.22 2.43
C ILE A 355 -14.91 21.70 2.97
N CYS A 356 -15.90 22.57 3.12
CA CYS A 356 -17.23 22.25 3.64
C CYS A 356 -18.30 22.14 2.56
N THR A 357 -18.12 22.82 1.40
CA THR A 357 -19.08 22.72 0.28
C THR A 357 -18.36 22.65 -1.07
N ILE A 358 -19.01 22.03 -2.05
CA ILE A 358 -18.57 21.94 -3.44
C ILE A 358 -19.74 22.43 -4.31
N ASP A 359 -19.50 23.49 -5.10
CA ASP A 359 -20.53 24.16 -5.92
C ASP A 359 -21.82 24.46 -5.12
N GLY A 360 -21.66 24.87 -3.85
CA GLY A 360 -22.73 25.18 -2.92
C GLY A 360 -23.36 23.99 -2.21
N ALA A 361 -23.09 22.74 -2.65
CA ALA A 361 -23.60 21.54 -2.00
C ALA A 361 -22.72 21.16 -0.79
N PRO A 362 -23.32 20.88 0.39
CA PRO A 362 -22.58 20.53 1.59
C PRO A 362 -21.96 19.12 1.49
N ILE A 363 -20.80 18.93 2.13
CA ILE A 363 -20.22 17.63 2.35
C ILE A 363 -21.00 16.92 3.45
N THR A 364 -21.42 15.68 3.20
CA THR A 364 -22.18 14.86 4.13
C THR A 364 -21.49 13.50 4.36
N ARG A 365 -21.98 12.72 5.31
CA ARG A 365 -21.44 11.37 5.57
C ARG A 365 -21.50 10.45 4.35
N ASP A 366 -22.44 10.67 3.46
CA ASP A 366 -22.66 9.87 2.24
C ASP A 366 -21.88 10.42 1.04
N TYR A 367 -21.05 11.45 1.24
CA TYR A 367 -20.29 12.12 0.17
C TYR A 367 -19.61 11.13 -0.78
N ALA A 368 -18.93 10.10 -0.25
CA ALA A 368 -18.14 9.16 -1.04
C ALA A 368 -18.96 8.36 -2.10
N ILE A 369 -20.27 8.25 -1.92
CA ILE A 369 -21.17 7.56 -2.86
C ILE A 369 -22.00 8.53 -3.72
N THR A 370 -21.78 9.84 -3.60
CA THR A 370 -22.47 10.86 -4.39
C THR A 370 -21.65 11.21 -5.65
N PRO A 371 -22.30 11.74 -6.70
CA PRO A 371 -21.59 12.29 -7.88
C PRO A 371 -20.57 13.36 -7.54
N LEU A 372 -20.71 14.04 -6.40
CA LEU A 372 -19.75 15.03 -5.93
C LEU A 372 -18.39 14.44 -5.62
N ALA A 373 -18.28 13.15 -5.29
CA ALA A 373 -17.00 12.53 -4.93
C ALA A 373 -15.95 12.57 -6.05
N THR A 374 -16.37 12.71 -7.30
CA THR A 374 -15.48 12.75 -8.47
C THR A 374 -15.04 14.16 -8.88
N TRP A 375 -15.46 15.21 -8.16
CA TRP A 375 -15.19 16.61 -8.57
C TRP A 375 -13.70 16.90 -8.81
N SER A 376 -12.81 16.31 -8.00
CA SER A 376 -11.37 16.57 -8.06
C SER A 376 -10.68 15.94 -9.28
N ALA A 377 -11.39 15.06 -9.97
CA ALA A 377 -11.00 14.43 -11.23
C ALA A 377 -12.00 14.78 -12.36
N GLY A 378 -12.73 15.90 -12.22
CA GLY A 378 -13.71 16.36 -13.19
C GLY A 378 -13.09 16.85 -14.50
N GLU A 379 -13.94 17.20 -15.46
CA GLU A 379 -13.55 17.61 -16.81
C GLU A 379 -12.59 18.82 -16.77
N PRO A 380 -11.45 18.79 -17.49
CA PRO A 380 -10.58 19.92 -17.69
C PRO A 380 -11.32 21.13 -18.25
N GLY A 381 -11.05 22.34 -17.71
CA GLY A 381 -11.73 23.57 -18.06
C GLY A 381 -12.94 23.91 -17.17
N ARG A 382 -13.49 22.94 -16.45
CA ARG A 382 -14.55 23.21 -15.46
C ARG A 382 -14.00 24.01 -14.29
N THR A 383 -14.70 25.07 -13.87
CA THR A 383 -14.40 25.79 -12.63
C THR A 383 -15.31 25.28 -11.52
N VAL A 384 -14.70 24.82 -10.42
CA VAL A 384 -15.40 24.35 -9.22
C VAL A 384 -15.32 25.45 -8.15
N THR A 385 -16.44 25.72 -7.49
CA THR A 385 -16.52 26.65 -6.35
C THR A 385 -16.43 25.87 -5.05
N LEU A 386 -15.40 26.09 -4.26
CA LEU A 386 -15.13 25.39 -3.01
C LEU A 386 -15.37 26.34 -1.83
N GLY A 387 -16.39 26.04 -1.02
CA GLY A 387 -16.65 26.77 0.22
C GLY A 387 -15.78 26.18 1.33
N MET A 388 -14.90 27.02 1.87
CA MET A 388 -14.03 26.62 2.97
C MET A 388 -14.80 26.67 4.29
N CYS A 389 -14.37 25.86 5.26
CA CYS A 389 -15.03 25.80 6.56
C CYS A 389 -14.84 27.07 7.42
N ASP A 390 -13.95 27.97 7.02
CA ASP A 390 -13.78 29.30 7.62
C ASP A 390 -14.72 30.37 7.02
N GLY A 391 -15.61 29.97 6.10
CA GLY A 391 -16.55 30.85 5.41
C GLY A 391 -16.01 31.50 4.13
N SER A 392 -14.72 31.34 3.82
CA SER A 392 -14.15 31.84 2.57
C SER A 392 -14.57 30.98 1.37
N ILE A 393 -14.51 31.55 0.16
CA ILE A 393 -14.82 30.86 -1.09
C ILE A 393 -13.57 30.85 -1.97
N ARG A 394 -13.21 29.70 -2.49
CA ARG A 394 -12.14 29.56 -3.47
C ARG A 394 -12.67 28.95 -4.76
N LYS A 395 -12.24 29.48 -5.91
CA LYS A 395 -12.54 28.93 -7.23
C LYS A 395 -11.32 28.22 -7.77
N LEU A 396 -11.54 27.03 -8.35
CA LEU A 396 -10.46 26.24 -8.91
C LEU A 396 -10.87 25.72 -10.29
N THR A 397 -10.13 26.16 -11.34
CA THR A 397 -10.34 25.65 -12.70
C THR A 397 -9.54 24.37 -12.87
N LEU A 398 -10.21 23.28 -13.19
CA LEU A 398 -9.63 21.96 -13.37
C LEU A 398 -8.80 21.89 -14.67
N ALA A 399 -7.70 21.16 -14.65
CA ALA A 399 -6.87 20.97 -15.86
C ALA A 399 -6.11 19.64 -15.80
N ALA A 400 -5.83 19.06 -16.98
CA ALA A 400 -4.91 17.95 -17.10
C ALA A 400 -3.46 18.45 -16.96
N PHE A 401 -2.68 17.89 -16.02
CA PHE A 401 -1.33 18.41 -15.73
C PHE A 401 -0.25 17.30 -15.62
N TYR A 402 -0.62 16.04 -15.51
CA TYR A 402 0.32 14.91 -15.51
C TYR A 402 -0.23 13.70 -16.26
#